data_40d53f429b6afeb44c96ba77fe20f39c
#
_entry.id   40d53f429b6afeb44c96ba77fe20f39c
#
_cell.length_a   1.000
_cell.length_b   1.000
_cell.length_c   1.000
_cell.angle_alpha   90.00
_cell.angle_beta   90.00
_cell.angle_gamma   90.00
#
_symmetry.space_group_name_H-M   'P 1'
#
loop_
_entity.id
_entity.type
_entity.pdbx_description
1 polymer ?
#
loop_
_entity_poly.entity_id
_entity_poly.type
_entity_poly.pdbx_seq_one_letter_code
_entity_poly.pdbx_strand_id
1 'polypeptide(L)'
;MSRGLGDVYKRQVSSDFKHKISYNAKSRYLAHAYPHLQDGQIDLFKNIQIQGKLPHYSHLMYDKYRKVFYRFALMPDDNIKPFSNNPHQSFSIIILNKDYEIIGETKFPGNTYTHHLCFVGKKGLYISENNENNPQFDENKLVFRCFTLQDRKK
;
A
#
# COMPACT_ATOMS: atom_id res chain seq x y z
N MET A 1 -7.63 35.74 0.98
CA MET A 1 -7.59 34.79 2.11
C MET A 1 -6.97 33.49 1.63
N SER A 2 -5.75 33.24 2.04
CA SER A 2 -5.03 32.00 1.74
C SER A 2 -5.68 30.87 2.54
N ARG A 3 -6.37 29.94 1.88
CA ARG A 3 -6.82 28.70 2.51
C ARG A 3 -5.58 27.84 2.73
N GLY A 4 -5.16 27.71 3.98
CA GLY A 4 -3.98 26.96 4.34
C GLY A 4 -4.13 25.47 4.00
N LEU A 5 -3.01 24.82 3.72
CA LEU A 5 -2.89 23.36 3.48
C LEU A 5 -3.64 22.50 4.53
N GLY A 6 -3.84 23.01 5.73
CA GLY A 6 -4.60 22.35 6.80
C GLY A 6 -6.08 22.14 6.47
N ASP A 7 -6.71 22.98 5.65
CA ASP A 7 -8.11 22.82 5.28
C ASP A 7 -8.32 21.74 4.19
N VAL A 8 -7.34 21.53 3.35
CA VAL A 8 -7.35 20.45 2.35
C VAL A 8 -7.26 19.09 3.03
N TYR A 9 -6.42 18.95 4.05
CA TYR A 9 -6.30 17.72 4.82
C TYR A 9 -7.57 17.38 5.61
N LYS A 10 -8.24 18.36 6.20
CA LYS A 10 -9.49 18.14 6.94
C LYS A 10 -10.64 17.68 6.05
N ARG A 11 -10.67 18.08 4.78
CA ARG A 11 -11.71 17.66 3.84
C ARG A 11 -11.51 16.27 3.23
N GLN A 12 -10.26 15.79 3.18
CA GLN A 12 -9.93 14.48 2.59
C GLN A 12 -10.16 13.31 3.53
N VAL A 13 -10.33 13.54 4.81
CA VAL A 13 -10.51 12.50 5.83
C VAL A 13 -11.80 12.75 6.57
N SER A 14 -12.94 12.40 5.94
CA SER A 14 -14.19 12.30 6.69
C SER A 14 -14.06 11.14 7.70
N SER A 15 -14.65 11.31 8.88
CA SER A 15 -14.65 10.28 9.92
C SER A 15 -15.21 8.95 9.39
N ASP A 16 -16.23 9.01 8.55
CA ASP A 16 -16.88 7.85 7.95
C ASP A 16 -15.97 7.08 6.98
N PHE A 17 -15.16 7.80 6.22
CA PHE A 17 -14.17 7.18 5.32
C PHE A 17 -13.12 6.41 6.10
N LYS A 18 -12.59 6.97 7.18
CA LYS A 18 -11.65 6.28 8.07
C LYS A 18 -12.23 5.01 8.67
N HIS A 19 -13.46 5.08 9.15
CA HIS A 19 -14.10 3.94 9.79
C HIS A 19 -14.32 2.80 8.81
N LYS A 20 -14.91 3.04 7.67
CA LYS A 20 -15.18 1.99 6.69
C LYS A 20 -13.88 1.29 6.24
N ILE A 21 -12.83 2.03 5.93
CA ILE A 21 -11.57 1.42 5.47
C ILE A 21 -10.84 0.71 6.60
N SER A 22 -10.75 1.29 7.80
CA SER A 22 -10.01 0.68 8.89
C SER A 22 -10.66 -0.60 9.43
N TYR A 23 -12.00 -0.66 9.46
CA TYR A 23 -12.72 -1.80 10.01
C TYR A 23 -12.96 -2.93 9.00
N ASN A 24 -13.31 -2.60 7.77
CA ASN A 24 -13.79 -3.59 6.81
C ASN A 24 -12.70 -4.07 5.83
N ALA A 25 -11.70 -3.26 5.55
CA ALA A 25 -10.68 -3.57 4.55
C ALA A 25 -9.42 -4.17 5.17
N LYS A 26 -9.57 -5.29 5.89
CA LYS A 26 -8.43 -6.03 6.48
C LYS A 26 -7.85 -7.01 5.47
N SER A 27 -6.53 -7.06 5.37
CA SER A 27 -5.84 -8.08 4.60
C SER A 27 -6.03 -9.46 5.24
N ARG A 28 -6.30 -10.47 4.43
CA ARG A 28 -6.30 -11.87 4.86
C ARG A 28 -4.92 -12.42 5.18
N TYR A 29 -3.87 -11.73 4.75
CA TYR A 29 -2.48 -12.14 4.95
C TYR A 29 -1.83 -11.50 6.19
N LEU A 30 -2.49 -10.52 6.81
CA LEU A 30 -1.97 -9.87 8.00
C LEU A 30 -2.65 -10.42 9.25
N ALA A 31 -1.88 -11.08 10.09
CA ALA A 31 -2.33 -11.44 11.44
C ALA A 31 -2.55 -10.17 12.28
N HIS A 32 -3.60 -10.19 13.10
CA HIS A 32 -4.05 -9.02 13.82
C HIS A 32 -3.18 -8.75 15.03
N ALA A 33 -2.33 -7.78 14.98
CA ALA A 33 -1.98 -6.96 16.16
C ALA A 33 -1.04 -5.85 15.70
N TYR A 34 -1.56 -4.67 15.57
CA TYR A 34 -0.69 -3.51 15.68
C TYR A 34 -0.33 -3.38 17.17
N PRO A 35 0.93 -3.51 17.58
CA PRO A 35 1.30 -3.08 18.91
C PRO A 35 0.94 -1.61 19.01
N HIS A 36 0.11 -1.25 19.97
CA HIS A 36 -0.08 0.16 20.30
C HIS A 36 1.29 0.68 20.70
N LEU A 37 1.83 1.60 19.91
CA LEU A 37 3.00 2.38 20.32
C LEU A 37 2.56 3.12 21.58
N GLN A 38 3.12 2.76 22.73
CA GLN A 38 2.88 3.50 23.96
C GLN A 38 3.44 4.91 23.81
N ASP A 39 2.69 5.90 24.27
CA ASP A 39 3.13 7.29 24.35
C ASP A 39 4.38 7.38 25.22
N GLY A 40 5.53 7.45 24.61
CA GLY A 40 6.85 7.60 25.21
C GLY A 40 7.76 8.30 24.22
N GLN A 41 8.89 8.77 24.67
CA GLN A 41 9.87 9.47 23.83
C GLN A 41 10.10 8.70 22.50
N ILE A 42 9.67 9.30 21.42
CA ILE A 42 9.73 8.70 20.08
C ILE A 42 11.18 8.80 19.60
N ASP A 43 11.93 7.73 19.75
CA ASP A 43 13.17 7.56 19.01
C ASP A 43 12.81 7.31 17.54
N LEU A 44 13.00 8.32 16.70
CA LEU A 44 12.67 8.30 15.27
C LEU A 44 13.32 7.10 14.56
N PHE A 45 14.58 6.80 14.90
CA PHE A 45 15.32 5.67 14.30
C PHE A 45 14.71 4.32 14.69
N LYS A 46 14.37 4.16 15.97
CA LYS A 46 13.73 2.95 16.47
C LYS A 46 12.34 2.75 15.87
N ASN A 47 11.59 3.84 15.68
CA ASN A 47 10.28 3.78 15.05
C ASN A 47 10.35 3.40 13.57
N ILE A 48 11.30 3.92 12.80
CA ILE A 48 11.49 3.54 11.41
C ILE A 48 11.85 2.05 11.29
N GLN A 49 12.71 1.55 12.18
CA GLN A 49 13.04 0.12 12.24
C GLN A 49 11.81 -0.74 12.57
N ILE A 50 11.00 -0.30 13.54
CA ILE A 50 9.80 -1.01 13.95
C ILE A 50 8.75 -0.99 12.82
N GLN A 51 8.52 0.16 12.18
CA GLN A 51 7.56 0.28 11.07
C GLN A 51 7.90 -0.64 9.90
N GLY A 52 9.18 -0.75 9.55
CA GLY A 52 9.60 -1.65 8.48
C GLY A 52 9.39 -3.12 8.80
N LYS A 53 9.47 -3.51 10.07
CA LYS A 53 9.29 -4.91 10.51
C LYS A 53 7.83 -5.29 10.73
N LEU A 54 6.95 -4.30 10.96
CA LEU A 54 5.55 -4.56 11.25
C LEU A 54 4.69 -4.52 9.99
N PRO A 55 3.65 -5.36 9.94
CA PRO A 55 2.66 -5.26 8.87
C PRO A 55 1.93 -3.93 8.99
N HIS A 56 1.82 -3.21 7.89
CA HIS A 56 1.11 -1.95 7.88
C HIS A 56 0.42 -1.69 6.54
N TYR A 57 -0.61 -0.85 6.58
CA TYR A 57 -1.25 -0.38 5.38
C TYR A 57 -0.52 0.86 4.85
N SER A 58 -0.25 0.85 3.57
CA SER A 58 0.33 1.97 2.85
C SER A 58 -0.78 2.85 2.25
N HIS A 59 -0.68 3.21 1.00
CA HIS A 59 -1.59 4.12 0.32
C HIS A 59 -2.88 3.42 -0.16
N LEU A 60 -3.87 4.26 -0.46
CA LEU A 60 -5.14 3.90 -1.07
C LEU A 60 -5.28 4.65 -2.38
N MET A 61 -5.57 3.94 -3.46
CA MET A 61 -5.75 4.51 -4.80
C MET A 61 -7.15 4.24 -5.32
N TYR A 62 -7.79 5.26 -5.92
CA TYR A 62 -9.06 5.10 -6.60
C TYR A 62 -8.87 4.85 -8.10
N ASP A 63 -9.46 3.78 -8.59
CA ASP A 63 -9.55 3.47 -10.01
C ASP A 63 -10.87 4.00 -10.58
N LYS A 64 -10.79 5.16 -11.21
CA LYS A 64 -11.95 5.80 -11.83
C LYS A 64 -12.56 5.04 -13.02
N TYR A 65 -11.77 4.18 -13.66
CA TYR A 65 -12.20 3.40 -14.83
C TYR A 65 -13.00 2.16 -14.43
N ARG A 66 -12.61 1.52 -13.29
CA ARG A 66 -13.23 0.29 -12.76
C ARG A 66 -14.10 0.56 -11.55
N LYS A 67 -14.07 1.80 -11.02
CA LYS A 67 -14.82 2.26 -9.84
C LYS A 67 -14.52 1.40 -8.61
N VAL A 68 -13.25 1.07 -8.40
CA VAL A 68 -12.75 0.31 -7.26
C VAL A 68 -11.64 1.08 -6.55
N PHE A 69 -11.32 0.65 -5.33
CA PHE A 69 -10.16 1.14 -4.60
C PHE A 69 -9.13 0.02 -4.46
N TYR A 70 -7.87 0.38 -4.57
CA TYR A 70 -6.72 -0.47 -4.27
C TYR A 70 -6.08 -0.02 -2.97
N ARG A 71 -6.07 -0.88 -1.96
CA ARG A 71 -5.41 -0.65 -0.69
C ARG A 71 -4.21 -1.56 -0.56
N PHE A 72 -3.04 -0.97 -0.35
CA PHE A 72 -1.80 -1.71 -0.21
C PHE A 72 -1.56 -2.10 1.24
N ALA A 73 -1.23 -3.36 1.48
CA ALA A 73 -0.89 -3.92 2.77
C ALA A 73 0.51 -4.54 2.67
N LEU A 74 1.46 -3.99 3.42
CA LEU A 74 2.84 -4.44 3.44
C LEU A 74 3.01 -5.53 4.50
N MET A 75 3.67 -6.62 4.11
CA MET A 75 3.93 -7.75 5.00
C MET A 75 5.13 -7.46 5.89
N PRO A 76 5.22 -8.06 7.09
CA PRO A 76 6.39 -7.92 7.93
C PRO A 76 7.63 -8.46 7.22
N ASP A 77 8.77 -7.81 7.44
CA ASP A 77 10.07 -8.26 6.95
C ASP A 77 11.15 -8.02 8.01
N ASP A 78 11.71 -9.09 8.53
CA ASP A 78 12.76 -9.03 9.54
C ASP A 78 14.12 -8.57 8.99
N ASN A 79 14.29 -8.56 7.66
CA ASN A 79 15.54 -8.21 6.98
C ASN A 79 15.62 -6.72 6.60
N ILE A 80 14.60 -5.92 6.92
CA ILE A 80 14.63 -4.49 6.60
C ILE A 80 15.76 -3.79 7.33
N LYS A 81 16.64 -3.18 6.54
CA LYS A 81 17.65 -2.25 7.04
C LYS A 81 17.03 -0.86 7.19
N PRO A 82 17.30 -0.15 8.30
CA PRO A 82 16.88 1.24 8.46
C PRO A 82 17.37 2.07 7.28
N PHE A 83 16.51 2.95 6.77
CA PHE A 83 16.81 3.85 5.66
C PHE A 83 17.19 3.18 4.33
N SER A 84 16.93 1.89 4.19
CA SER A 84 17.03 1.23 2.89
C SER A 84 15.92 1.76 1.98
N ASN A 85 16.29 2.35 0.86
CA ASN A 85 15.34 2.70 -0.21
C ASN A 85 14.80 1.44 -0.93
N ASN A 86 15.26 0.28 -0.50
CA ASN A 86 15.04 -1.01 -1.12
C ASN A 86 13.96 -1.79 -0.38
N PRO A 87 12.70 -1.70 -0.78
CA PRO A 87 11.65 -2.48 -0.14
C PRO A 87 11.80 -3.96 -0.53
N HIS A 88 12.36 -4.75 0.40
CA HIS A 88 12.36 -6.22 0.28
C HIS A 88 10.98 -6.81 0.55
N GLN A 89 10.09 -6.02 1.17
CA GLN A 89 8.80 -6.47 1.63
C GLN A 89 7.91 -6.99 0.50
N SER A 90 7.35 -8.15 0.73
CA SER A 90 6.16 -8.56 -0.01
C SER A 90 4.96 -7.71 0.42
N PHE A 91 3.98 -7.58 -0.43
CA PHE A 91 2.77 -6.83 -0.14
C PHE A 91 1.54 -7.50 -0.76
N SER A 92 0.37 -7.13 -0.29
CA SER A 92 -0.87 -7.47 -0.98
C SER A 92 -1.61 -6.21 -1.40
N ILE A 93 -2.46 -6.36 -2.40
CA ILE A 93 -3.39 -5.32 -2.84
C ILE A 93 -4.80 -5.84 -2.58
N ILE A 94 -5.47 -5.19 -1.65
CA ILE A 94 -6.88 -5.40 -1.34
C ILE A 94 -7.69 -4.55 -2.32
N ILE A 95 -8.65 -5.17 -2.99
CA ILE A 95 -9.53 -4.52 -3.94
C ILE A 95 -10.88 -4.31 -3.27
N LEU A 96 -11.35 -3.06 -3.23
CA LEU A 96 -12.60 -2.67 -2.62
C LEU A 96 -13.55 -2.12 -3.69
N ASN A 97 -14.82 -2.45 -3.56
CA ASN A 97 -15.88 -1.83 -4.38
C ASN A 97 -16.18 -0.39 -3.88
N LYS A 98 -17.16 0.27 -4.51
CA LYS A 98 -17.62 1.63 -4.14
C LYS A 98 -18.16 1.73 -2.71
N ASP A 99 -18.61 0.62 -2.13
CA ASP A 99 -19.17 0.54 -0.77
C ASP A 99 -18.10 0.12 0.25
N TYR A 100 -16.83 0.08 -0.17
CA TYR A 100 -15.65 -0.33 0.60
C TYR A 100 -15.68 -1.79 1.07
N GLU A 101 -16.41 -2.65 0.38
CA GLU A 101 -16.40 -4.07 0.61
C GLU A 101 -15.25 -4.72 -0.15
N ILE A 102 -14.61 -5.71 0.46
CA ILE A 102 -13.50 -6.45 -0.17
C ILE A 102 -14.06 -7.36 -1.25
N ILE A 103 -13.70 -7.10 -2.49
CA ILE A 103 -14.07 -7.94 -3.64
C ILE A 103 -12.91 -8.82 -4.13
N GLY A 104 -11.69 -8.55 -3.68
CA GLY A 104 -10.52 -9.36 -4.01
C GLY A 104 -9.29 -8.94 -3.24
N GLU A 105 -8.30 -9.82 -3.24
CA GLU A 105 -6.97 -9.53 -2.72
C GLU A 105 -5.94 -10.40 -3.43
N THR A 106 -4.83 -9.78 -3.84
CA THR A 106 -3.70 -10.44 -4.51
C THR A 106 -2.41 -10.12 -3.78
N LYS A 107 -1.61 -11.16 -3.49
CA LYS A 107 -0.27 -11.01 -2.90
C LYS A 107 0.79 -10.89 -4.00
N PHE A 108 1.74 -10.00 -3.77
CA PHE A 108 2.89 -9.75 -4.63
C PHE A 108 4.18 -10.14 -3.90
N PRO A 109 5.12 -10.79 -4.59
CA PRO A 109 6.39 -11.16 -3.99
C PRO A 109 7.20 -9.91 -3.64
N GLY A 110 8.04 -10.04 -2.61
CA GLY A 110 9.09 -9.07 -2.33
C GLY A 110 10.17 -9.07 -3.41
N ASN A 111 11.02 -8.07 -3.40
CA ASN A 111 12.17 -7.94 -4.30
C ASN A 111 11.85 -7.85 -5.81
N THR A 112 10.59 -7.74 -6.20
CA THR A 112 10.20 -7.69 -7.62
C THR A 112 9.60 -6.33 -7.99
N TYR A 113 8.70 -5.84 -7.14
CA TYR A 113 7.93 -4.63 -7.41
C TYR A 113 8.25 -3.54 -6.43
N THR A 114 8.13 -2.30 -6.90
CA THR A 114 8.22 -1.10 -6.07
C THR A 114 6.81 -0.57 -5.82
N HIS A 115 6.21 -0.96 -4.69
CA HIS A 115 4.78 -0.74 -4.40
C HIS A 115 4.35 0.74 -4.38
N HIS A 116 5.25 1.65 -4.01
CA HIS A 116 4.96 3.09 -3.97
C HIS A 116 5.10 3.76 -5.34
N LEU A 117 5.71 3.09 -6.31
CA LEU A 117 5.83 3.58 -7.69
C LEU A 117 4.77 2.88 -8.55
N CYS A 118 3.54 3.37 -8.47
CA CYS A 118 2.40 2.78 -9.16
C CYS A 118 1.38 3.86 -9.57
N PHE A 119 0.56 3.55 -10.56
CA PHE A 119 -0.50 4.44 -11.02
C PHE A 119 -1.64 3.66 -11.69
N VAL A 120 -2.81 4.28 -11.76
CA VAL A 120 -3.98 3.73 -12.44
C VAL A 120 -4.07 4.26 -13.85
N GLY A 121 -4.10 3.36 -14.83
CA GLY A 121 -4.34 3.65 -16.24
C GLY A 121 -5.63 3.04 -16.76
N LYS A 122 -6.00 3.38 -18.00
CA LYS A 122 -7.21 2.85 -18.64
C LYS A 122 -7.23 1.32 -18.70
N LYS A 123 -6.07 0.68 -18.89
CA LYS A 123 -5.96 -0.78 -19.02
C LYS A 123 -5.92 -1.50 -17.67
N GLY A 124 -5.40 -0.88 -16.61
CA GLY A 124 -5.23 -1.53 -15.31
C GLY A 124 -4.48 -0.69 -14.30
N LEU A 125 -4.08 -1.34 -13.22
CA LEU A 125 -3.13 -0.85 -12.25
C LEU A 125 -1.72 -1.16 -12.74
N TYR A 126 -0.88 -0.15 -12.83
CA TYR A 126 0.51 -0.27 -13.22
C TYR A 126 1.38 -0.18 -11.97
N ILE A 127 2.28 -1.15 -11.79
CA ILE A 127 3.22 -1.20 -10.68
C ILE A 127 4.62 -1.34 -11.27
N SER A 128 5.56 -0.55 -10.78
CA SER A 128 6.94 -0.58 -11.24
C SER A 128 7.65 -1.88 -10.87
N GLU A 129 8.40 -2.44 -11.82
CA GLU A 129 9.32 -3.55 -11.63
C GLU A 129 10.76 -3.07 -11.32
N ASN A 130 10.96 -1.76 -11.15
CA ASN A 130 12.25 -1.16 -10.82
C ASN A 130 12.58 -1.32 -9.32
N ASN A 131 12.71 -2.57 -8.90
CA ASN A 131 13.22 -2.93 -7.58
C ASN A 131 14.68 -3.39 -7.75
N GLU A 132 15.61 -2.75 -7.06
CA GLU A 132 17.05 -3.05 -7.17
C GLU A 132 17.40 -4.50 -6.84
N ASN A 133 16.52 -5.20 -6.11
CA ASN A 133 16.67 -6.63 -5.82
C ASN A 133 16.07 -7.53 -6.91
N ASN A 134 15.39 -6.96 -7.90
CA ASN A 134 14.89 -7.72 -9.03
C ASN A 134 16.06 -8.11 -9.94
N PRO A 135 16.27 -9.40 -10.23
CA PRO A 135 17.35 -9.83 -11.14
C PRO A 135 17.28 -9.22 -12.55
N GLN A 136 16.15 -8.68 -12.93
CA GLN A 136 15.92 -8.01 -14.23
C GLN A 136 16.01 -6.48 -14.12
N PHE A 137 16.43 -5.95 -12.98
CA PHE A 137 16.56 -4.52 -12.78
C PHE A 137 17.61 -3.93 -13.74
N ASP A 138 17.23 -2.83 -14.38
CA ASP A 138 18.09 -2.02 -15.24
C ASP A 138 17.88 -0.56 -14.86
N GLU A 139 18.90 0.10 -14.33
CA GLU A 139 18.83 1.48 -13.86
C GLU A 139 18.49 2.49 -14.97
N ASN A 140 18.74 2.13 -16.24
CA ASN A 140 18.47 2.95 -17.40
C ASN A 140 17.04 2.80 -17.95
N LYS A 141 16.22 1.92 -17.33
CA LYS A 141 14.85 1.64 -17.76
C LYS A 141 13.86 1.78 -16.63
N LEU A 142 12.77 2.43 -16.91
CA LEU A 142 11.60 2.45 -16.02
C LEU A 142 10.53 1.51 -16.57
N VAL A 143 10.35 0.37 -15.89
CA VAL A 143 9.45 -0.70 -16.33
C VAL A 143 8.23 -0.76 -15.43
N PHE A 144 7.04 -0.79 -16.03
CA PHE A 144 5.78 -1.00 -15.32
C PHE A 144 5.07 -2.24 -15.86
N ARG A 145 4.59 -3.07 -14.94
CA ARG A 145 3.67 -4.15 -15.28
C ARG A 145 2.23 -3.72 -15.06
N CYS A 146 1.38 -4.03 -16.03
CA CYS A 146 -0.05 -3.73 -15.96
C CYS A 146 -0.81 -4.93 -15.40
N PHE A 147 -1.59 -4.71 -14.34
CA PHE A 147 -2.48 -5.70 -13.72
C PHE A 147 -3.92 -5.33 -14.02
N THR A 148 -4.69 -6.31 -14.50
CA THR A 148 -6.11 -6.16 -14.79
C THR A 148 -6.95 -6.90 -13.76
N LEU A 149 -8.14 -6.39 -13.45
CA LEU A 149 -9.11 -7.13 -12.66
C LEU A 149 -9.69 -8.25 -13.52
N GLN A 150 -9.74 -9.43 -12.96
CA GLN A 150 -10.45 -10.55 -13.56
C GLN A 150 -11.68 -10.85 -12.71
N ASP A 151 -12.83 -10.92 -13.35
CA ASP A 151 -14.03 -11.43 -12.68
C ASP A 151 -13.80 -12.91 -12.38
N ARG A 152 -14.01 -13.29 -11.12
CA ARG A 152 -14.06 -14.72 -10.80
C ARG A 152 -15.23 -15.31 -11.57
N LYS A 153 -14.95 -16.11 -12.57
CA LYS A 153 -15.98 -17.01 -13.13
C LYS A 153 -16.50 -17.86 -11.96
N LYS A 154 -17.79 -17.70 -11.69
CA LYS A 154 -18.51 -18.57 -10.75
C LYS A 154 -18.48 -20.00 -11.22
#